data_bcc6169ccfb04747177d6cc1697a7ff6
#
_entry.id   bcc6169ccfb04747177d6cc1697a7ff6
#
_cell.length_a   1.000
_cell.length_b   1.000
_cell.length_c   1.000
_cell.angle_alpha   90.00
_cell.angle_beta   90.00
_cell.angle_gamma   90.00
#
_symmetry.space_group_name_H-M   'P 1'
#
loop_
_entity.id
_entity.type
_entity.pdbx_description
1 polymer ?
#
loop_
_entity_poly.entity_id
_entity_poly.type
_entity_poly.pdbx_seq_one_letter_code
_entity_poly.pdbx_strand_id
1 'polypeptide(L)'
;TGVKENAFNYRGDFDFVMGEVGVRLETAMQHASTNVPSGEMPYLYDFAKRQQTLVQVNPAFVKRGKKAGLKMGLRLAAEFDELEDNVYVSPDVSADLLVAEGVLFLEGGITGEIMPSTYRGIMEENPYVSPDLDVKTAFHGVRFFAGVTGNFTQETSFTARVAYNVFHDEHFFVNRTFFEGSPGADEVHNNMFEVLYDDGRMLEVSGEFKLRFSQQMDMLLKGTYYGWDLDSLEHAYHKPDMKVGFRMNYRYDEALSFFAGINLLGSRMAKVPGLENGEDAVALKAVYDFNLGAQYRLNSRWNFFGELNNVIASRYNRWYGYPSFGINGRVGVGYSF
;
A
#
# COMPACT_ATOMS: atom_id res chain seq x y z
N THR A 1 12.96 -3.71 25.24
CA THR A 1 14.07 -3.16 24.44
C THR A 1 13.70 -3.19 22.98
N GLY A 2 13.69 -2.08 22.31
CA GLY A 2 13.27 -1.97 20.91
C GLY A 2 13.32 -0.55 20.44
N VAL A 3 13.24 -0.36 19.12
CA VAL A 3 13.10 0.94 18.50
C VAL A 3 11.85 1.63 19.05
N LYS A 4 11.98 2.89 19.43
CA LYS A 4 10.86 3.74 19.86
C LYS A 4 10.66 4.83 18.85
N GLU A 5 9.44 4.96 18.34
CA GLU A 5 9.05 6.05 17.47
C GLU A 5 7.89 6.83 18.08
N ASN A 6 8.01 8.14 18.12
CA ASN A 6 6.95 9.06 18.43
C ASN A 6 6.56 9.79 17.14
N ALA A 7 5.31 9.74 16.76
CA ALA A 7 4.82 10.41 15.57
C ALA A 7 3.66 11.36 15.92
N PHE A 8 3.69 12.54 15.30
CA PHE A 8 2.61 13.52 15.33
C PHE A 8 2.16 13.81 13.90
N ASN A 9 0.87 13.74 13.66
CA ASN A 9 0.28 14.03 12.36
C ASN A 9 -0.80 15.10 12.50
N TYR A 10 -0.75 16.09 11.64
CA TYR A 10 -1.79 17.11 11.49
C TYR A 10 -2.27 17.13 10.05
N ARG A 11 -3.56 17.31 9.84
CA ARG A 11 -4.18 17.57 8.54
C ARG A 11 -5.27 18.62 8.68
N GLY A 12 -5.31 19.56 7.73
CA GLY A 12 -6.33 20.59 7.63
C GLY A 12 -6.77 20.79 6.19
N ASP A 13 -8.08 20.79 5.96
CA ASP A 13 -8.70 21.00 4.65
C ASP A 13 -9.60 22.25 4.73
N PHE A 14 -9.34 23.22 3.87
CA PHE A 14 -10.06 24.49 3.81
C PHE A 14 -10.65 24.68 2.41
N ASP A 15 -11.97 24.74 2.32
CA ASP A 15 -12.71 24.97 1.08
C ASP A 15 -13.40 26.34 1.12
N PHE A 16 -13.06 27.22 0.18
CA PHE A 16 -13.72 28.50 -0.06
C PHE A 16 -14.48 28.42 -1.38
N VAL A 17 -15.80 28.25 -1.31
CA VAL A 17 -16.61 28.00 -2.50
C VAL A 17 -17.53 29.19 -2.77
N MET A 18 -17.53 29.69 -4.02
CA MET A 18 -18.44 30.70 -4.54
C MET A 18 -19.11 30.20 -5.82
N GLY A 19 -20.34 29.67 -5.67
CA GLY A 19 -21.07 29.07 -6.79
C GLY A 19 -20.38 27.78 -7.30
N GLU A 20 -20.04 27.74 -8.59
CA GLU A 20 -19.37 26.62 -9.24
C GLU A 20 -17.84 26.65 -9.08
N VAL A 21 -17.29 27.72 -8.52
CA VAL A 21 -15.85 27.98 -8.42
C VAL A 21 -15.44 28.03 -6.96
N GLY A 22 -14.29 27.47 -6.66
CA GLY A 22 -13.74 27.49 -5.31
C GLY A 22 -12.22 27.46 -5.29
N VAL A 23 -11.68 27.81 -4.13
CA VAL A 23 -10.27 27.62 -3.79
C VAL A 23 -10.20 26.60 -2.65
N ARG A 24 -9.42 25.57 -2.85
CA ARG A 24 -9.12 24.55 -1.84
C ARG A 24 -7.69 24.73 -1.38
N LEU A 25 -7.48 24.65 -0.06
CA LEU A 25 -6.17 24.60 0.55
C LEU A 25 -6.13 23.38 1.48
N GLU A 26 -5.34 22.40 1.08
CA GLU A 26 -5.04 21.25 1.94
C GLU A 26 -3.68 21.48 2.59
N THR A 27 -3.59 21.23 3.89
CA THR A 27 -2.34 21.35 4.66
C THR A 27 -2.12 20.08 5.45
N ALA A 28 -0.89 19.63 5.54
CA ALA A 28 -0.52 18.50 6.37
C ALA A 28 0.85 18.73 7.01
N MET A 29 1.04 18.18 8.18
CA MET A 29 2.33 18.10 8.85
C MET A 29 2.47 16.72 9.47
N GLN A 30 3.59 16.09 9.21
CA GLN A 30 4.00 14.87 9.87
C GLN A 30 5.35 15.09 10.53
N HIS A 31 5.44 14.75 11.80
CA HIS A 31 6.70 14.73 12.54
C HIS A 31 6.91 13.32 13.11
N ALA A 32 8.06 12.74 12.88
CA ALA A 32 8.46 11.45 13.45
C ALA A 32 9.82 11.60 14.14
N SER A 33 9.93 11.04 15.34
CA SER A 33 11.19 10.97 16.10
C SER A 33 11.43 9.52 16.49
N THR A 34 12.43 8.90 15.88
CA THR A 34 12.81 7.50 16.09
C THR A 34 14.06 7.45 16.95
N ASN A 35 14.06 6.57 17.95
CA ASN A 35 15.19 6.34 18.83
C ASN A 35 15.53 4.84 18.85
N VAL A 36 16.76 4.51 18.46
CA VAL A 36 17.31 3.16 18.52
C VAL A 36 18.21 3.08 19.76
N PRO A 37 17.96 2.15 20.70
CA PRO A 37 18.79 2.02 21.90
C PRO A 37 20.23 1.69 21.52
N SER A 38 21.15 2.59 21.82
CA SER A 38 22.59 2.34 21.70
C SER A 38 23.01 1.30 22.75
N GLY A 39 23.66 0.23 22.33
CA GLY A 39 24.34 -0.73 23.22
C GLY A 39 23.74 -2.13 23.30
N GLU A 40 22.53 -2.39 22.80
CA GLU A 40 22.00 -3.77 22.82
C GLU A 40 22.32 -4.57 21.54
N MET A 41 22.79 -3.89 20.50
CA MET A 41 23.22 -4.51 19.24
C MET A 41 24.51 -3.86 18.76
N PRO A 42 25.66 -4.30 19.27
CA PRO A 42 26.96 -3.67 19.00
C PRO A 42 27.44 -3.76 17.55
N TYR A 43 26.68 -4.40 16.69
CA TYR A 43 26.95 -4.59 15.25
C TYR A 43 26.04 -3.77 14.34
N LEU A 44 25.04 -3.08 14.90
CA LEU A 44 24.18 -2.17 14.16
C LEU A 44 24.76 -0.77 14.23
N TYR A 45 24.73 -0.05 13.11
CA TYR A 45 25.23 1.31 13.01
C TYR A 45 24.60 2.22 14.06
N ASP A 46 25.35 3.21 14.51
CA ASP A 46 25.00 4.14 15.60
C ASP A 46 23.94 5.17 15.16
N PHE A 47 22.72 4.71 14.88
CA PHE A 47 21.56 5.57 14.70
C PHE A 47 20.90 5.86 16.05
N ALA A 48 21.57 6.70 16.85
CA ALA A 48 21.09 6.99 18.19
C ALA A 48 19.71 7.67 18.20
N LYS A 49 19.42 8.51 17.22
CA LYS A 49 18.17 9.26 17.11
C LYS A 49 18.01 9.82 15.69
N ARG A 50 16.81 9.78 15.14
CA ARG A 50 16.46 10.44 13.89
C ARG A 50 15.18 11.25 14.07
N GLN A 51 15.16 12.45 13.54
CA GLN A 51 13.98 13.31 13.49
C GLN A 51 13.70 13.72 12.05
N GLN A 52 12.45 13.56 11.65
CA GLN A 52 11.98 13.91 10.32
C GLN A 52 10.69 14.71 10.46
N THR A 53 10.60 15.84 9.78
CA THR A 53 9.41 16.68 9.76
C THR A 53 9.06 17.01 8.32
N LEU A 54 7.88 16.61 7.86
CA LEU A 54 7.35 16.94 6.55
C LEU A 54 6.17 17.90 6.70
N VAL A 55 6.24 19.04 6.04
CA VAL A 55 5.16 20.03 5.97
C VAL A 55 4.67 20.12 4.53
N GLN A 56 3.36 20.00 4.32
CA GLN A 56 2.74 20.02 3.00
C GLN A 56 1.69 21.14 2.90
N VAL A 57 1.63 21.81 1.76
CA VAL A 57 0.65 22.84 1.44
C VAL A 57 0.21 22.67 -0.02
N ASN A 58 -1.05 22.34 -0.24
CA ASN A 58 -1.60 22.00 -1.54
C ASN A 58 -2.73 22.98 -1.93
N PRO A 59 -2.40 24.16 -2.49
CA PRO A 59 -3.41 25.08 -3.01
C PRO A 59 -3.97 24.57 -4.33
N ALA A 60 -5.28 24.64 -4.51
CA ALA A 60 -5.95 24.28 -5.74
C ALA A 60 -7.14 25.20 -6.04
N PHE A 61 -7.31 25.52 -7.29
CA PHE A 61 -8.53 26.08 -7.85
C PHE A 61 -9.43 24.93 -8.30
N VAL A 62 -10.71 24.98 -7.93
CA VAL A 62 -11.68 23.94 -8.25
C VAL A 62 -12.88 24.56 -8.94
N LYS A 63 -13.25 24.04 -10.08
CA LYS A 63 -14.51 24.36 -10.76
C LYS A 63 -15.38 23.10 -10.83
N ARG A 64 -16.59 23.19 -10.32
CA ARG A 64 -17.56 22.08 -10.32
C ARG A 64 -18.80 22.49 -11.11
N GLY A 65 -18.97 21.91 -12.29
CA GLY A 65 -20.21 22.00 -13.08
C GLY A 65 -21.08 20.76 -12.89
N LYS A 66 -22.26 20.76 -13.48
CA LYS A 66 -23.20 19.63 -13.41
C LYS A 66 -22.68 18.35 -14.08
N LYS A 67 -21.88 18.50 -15.14
CA LYS A 67 -21.38 17.38 -15.94
C LYS A 67 -19.86 17.26 -15.95
N ALA A 68 -19.15 18.31 -15.58
CA ALA A 68 -17.70 18.31 -15.61
C ALA A 68 -17.13 19.04 -14.39
N GLY A 69 -16.05 18.53 -13.88
CA GLY A 69 -15.21 19.12 -12.85
C GLY A 69 -13.80 19.40 -13.38
N LEU A 70 -13.16 20.39 -12.81
CA LEU A 70 -11.76 20.73 -13.07
C LEU A 70 -11.09 21.13 -11.74
N LYS A 71 -9.95 20.55 -11.47
CA LYS A 71 -9.05 20.92 -10.37
C LYS A 71 -7.73 21.36 -10.99
N MET A 72 -7.19 22.49 -10.58
CA MET A 72 -5.88 23.00 -10.98
C MET A 72 -5.13 23.49 -9.74
N GLY A 73 -4.06 22.81 -9.39
CA GLY A 73 -3.29 23.10 -8.18
C GLY A 73 -1.85 22.64 -8.27
N LEU A 74 -1.17 22.81 -7.17
CA LEU A 74 0.18 22.34 -6.92
C LEU A 74 0.21 21.63 -5.57
N ARG A 75 1.13 20.67 -5.44
CA ARG A 75 1.52 20.08 -4.17
C ARG A 75 2.92 20.55 -3.85
N LEU A 76 3.03 21.18 -2.71
CA LEU A 76 4.29 21.74 -2.21
C LEU A 76 4.60 21.06 -0.88
N ALA A 77 5.82 20.61 -0.69
CA ALA A 77 6.25 20.13 0.60
C ALA A 77 7.69 20.53 0.90
N ALA A 78 7.98 20.69 2.18
CA ALA A 78 9.31 20.83 2.71
C ALA A 78 9.54 19.74 3.77
N GLU A 79 10.61 19.01 3.61
CA GLU A 79 11.08 18.01 4.54
C GLU A 79 12.33 18.52 5.25
N PHE A 80 12.31 18.41 6.57
CA PHE A 80 13.41 18.71 7.46
C PHE A 80 13.85 17.43 8.12
N ASP A 81 15.02 16.94 7.77
CA ASP A 81 15.61 15.70 8.29
C ASP A 81 17.01 15.96 8.83
N GLU A 82 17.47 15.17 9.76
CA GLU A 82 18.85 15.30 10.31
C GLU A 82 19.94 15.03 9.26
N LEU A 83 19.60 14.36 8.15
CA LEU A 83 20.53 14.03 7.08
C LEU A 83 20.50 15.06 5.95
N GLU A 84 19.31 15.44 5.47
CA GLU A 84 19.14 16.32 4.33
C GLU A 84 17.76 16.99 4.34
N ASP A 85 17.73 18.30 4.08
CA ASP A 85 16.49 19.03 3.88
C ASP A 85 16.07 18.97 2.40
N ASN A 86 14.80 18.64 2.14
CA ASN A 86 14.27 18.50 0.78
C ASN A 86 13.05 19.38 0.54
N VAL A 87 12.89 19.85 -0.69
CA VAL A 87 11.69 20.56 -1.15
C VAL A 87 11.11 19.83 -2.35
N TYR A 88 9.84 19.51 -2.24
CA TYR A 88 9.09 18.78 -3.27
C TYR A 88 8.03 19.70 -3.90
N VAL A 89 7.96 19.66 -5.22
CA VAL A 89 6.94 20.39 -5.99
C VAL A 89 6.38 19.45 -7.04
N SER A 90 5.05 19.32 -7.07
CA SER A 90 4.39 18.49 -8.07
C SER A 90 3.07 19.11 -8.54
N PRO A 91 2.62 18.80 -9.76
CA PRO A 91 1.32 19.24 -10.26
C PRO A 91 0.17 18.56 -9.49
N ASP A 92 -0.99 19.21 -9.46
CA ASP A 92 -2.24 18.65 -8.98
C ASP A 92 -3.39 19.11 -9.88
N VAL A 93 -3.42 18.59 -11.10
CA VAL A 93 -4.38 18.95 -12.14
C VAL A 93 -5.20 17.72 -12.48
N SER A 94 -6.53 17.81 -12.38
CA SER A 94 -7.43 16.74 -12.78
C SER A 94 -8.73 17.29 -13.37
N ALA A 95 -9.30 16.52 -14.29
CA ALA A 95 -10.61 16.79 -14.85
C ALA A 95 -11.46 15.52 -14.76
N ASP A 96 -12.74 15.74 -14.58
CA ASP A 96 -13.74 14.68 -14.60
C ASP A 96 -14.92 15.07 -15.48
N LEU A 97 -15.54 14.07 -16.09
CA LEU A 97 -16.64 14.24 -17.03
C LEU A 97 -17.71 13.16 -16.82
N LEU A 98 -18.92 13.60 -16.54
CA LEU A 98 -20.11 12.76 -16.58
C LEU A 98 -20.63 12.65 -18.01
N VAL A 99 -20.27 11.57 -18.70
CA VAL A 99 -20.63 11.34 -20.10
C VAL A 99 -22.12 10.99 -20.25
N ALA A 100 -22.60 10.10 -19.35
CA ALA A 100 -24.00 9.69 -19.32
C ALA A 100 -24.43 9.56 -17.85
N GLU A 101 -25.53 10.23 -17.48
CA GLU A 101 -26.03 10.25 -16.11
C GLU A 101 -26.31 8.83 -15.60
N GLY A 102 -25.70 8.48 -14.44
CA GLY A 102 -25.81 7.17 -13.81
C GLY A 102 -25.15 6.03 -14.56
N VAL A 103 -24.51 6.28 -15.72
CA VAL A 103 -23.96 5.24 -16.58
C VAL A 103 -22.44 5.32 -16.72
N LEU A 104 -21.90 6.50 -17.07
CA LEU A 104 -20.49 6.60 -17.43
C LEU A 104 -19.85 7.90 -16.93
N PHE A 105 -18.77 7.73 -16.20
CA PHE A 105 -17.92 8.80 -15.65
C PHE A 105 -16.48 8.59 -16.10
N LEU A 106 -15.86 9.63 -16.63
CA LEU A 106 -14.45 9.65 -17.01
C LEU A 106 -13.68 10.57 -16.07
N GLU A 107 -12.46 10.21 -15.77
CA GLU A 107 -11.53 11.04 -15.01
C GLU A 107 -10.12 10.96 -15.61
N GLY A 108 -9.34 12.01 -15.44
CA GLY A 108 -7.95 12.00 -15.85
C GLY A 108 -7.21 13.23 -15.36
N GLY A 109 -5.89 13.12 -15.34
CA GLY A 109 -5.09 14.23 -14.86
C GLY A 109 -3.60 13.93 -14.73
N ILE A 110 -2.93 14.91 -14.16
CA ILE A 110 -1.52 14.86 -13.80
C ILE A 110 -1.43 15.29 -12.35
N THR A 111 -0.94 14.40 -11.49
CA THR A 111 -0.74 14.70 -10.07
C THR A 111 0.65 14.28 -9.64
N GLY A 112 1.03 14.63 -8.44
CA GLY A 112 2.14 13.99 -7.75
C GLY A 112 1.71 13.57 -6.36
N GLU A 113 2.54 12.81 -5.69
CA GLU A 113 2.30 12.33 -4.34
C GLU A 113 3.61 12.29 -3.56
N ILE A 114 3.58 12.81 -2.34
CA ILE A 114 4.69 12.71 -1.42
C ILE A 114 4.28 11.66 -0.40
N MET A 115 5.03 10.57 -0.33
CA MET A 115 4.76 9.41 0.51
C MET A 115 5.75 9.40 1.67
N PRO A 116 5.45 10.12 2.78
CA PRO A 116 6.35 10.14 3.91
C PRO A 116 6.45 8.75 4.50
N SER A 117 7.65 8.26 4.62
CA SER A 117 7.94 6.98 5.25
C SER A 117 8.39 7.20 6.69
N THR A 118 7.91 6.36 7.58
CA THR A 118 8.38 6.28 8.96
C THR A 118 8.91 4.88 9.22
N TYR A 119 9.75 4.71 10.23
CA TYR A 119 10.19 3.38 10.63
C TYR A 119 9.00 2.45 10.90
N ARG A 120 7.99 2.96 11.59
CA ARG A 120 6.75 2.23 11.87
C ARG A 120 6.02 1.83 10.58
N GLY A 121 5.92 2.73 9.60
CA GLY A 121 5.27 2.44 8.32
C GLY A 121 5.97 1.32 7.57
N ILE A 122 7.30 1.36 7.50
CA ILE A 122 8.12 0.30 6.90
C ILE A 122 7.94 -1.02 7.65
N MET A 123 7.96 -0.99 9.01
CA MET A 123 7.78 -2.18 9.85
C MET A 123 6.35 -2.76 9.73
N GLU A 124 5.33 -1.94 9.53
CA GLU A 124 3.96 -2.43 9.30
C GLU A 124 3.83 -3.16 7.95
N GLU A 125 4.60 -2.75 6.93
CA GLU A 125 4.68 -3.48 5.65
C GLU A 125 5.49 -4.77 5.78
N ASN A 126 6.68 -4.68 6.39
CA ASN A 126 7.56 -5.83 6.64
C ASN A 126 8.05 -5.85 8.11
N PRO A 127 7.46 -6.70 8.98
CA PRO A 127 7.83 -6.74 10.40
C PRO A 127 9.23 -7.34 10.69
N TYR A 128 9.92 -7.82 9.68
CA TYR A 128 11.24 -8.45 9.80
C TYR A 128 12.39 -7.52 9.41
N VAL A 129 12.12 -6.23 9.30
CA VAL A 129 13.14 -5.23 8.96
C VAL A 129 14.13 -5.02 10.11
N SER A 130 15.35 -4.66 9.74
CA SER A 130 16.40 -4.28 10.70
C SER A 130 16.00 -3.02 11.47
N PRO A 131 16.36 -2.90 12.75
CA PRO A 131 16.06 -1.71 13.54
C PRO A 131 16.85 -0.45 13.15
N ASP A 132 17.92 -0.59 12.39
CA ASP A 132 18.84 0.47 11.95
C ASP A 132 18.58 0.93 10.51
N LEU A 133 17.31 0.97 10.09
CA LEU A 133 16.94 1.41 8.75
C LEU A 133 17.17 2.91 8.56
N ASP A 134 17.76 3.24 7.43
CA ASP A 134 17.66 4.58 6.86
C ASP A 134 16.30 4.71 6.17
N VAL A 135 15.43 5.60 6.66
CA VAL A 135 14.07 5.75 6.14
C VAL A 135 13.98 7.05 5.35
N LYS A 136 13.69 6.96 4.05
CA LYS A 136 13.55 8.11 3.17
C LYS A 136 12.09 8.31 2.75
N THR A 137 11.73 9.56 2.45
CA THR A 137 10.44 9.91 1.85
C THR A 137 10.43 9.56 0.37
N ALA A 138 9.50 8.71 -0.07
CA ALA A 138 9.29 8.46 -1.48
C ALA A 138 8.51 9.61 -2.12
N PHE A 139 8.97 10.07 -3.28
CA PHE A 139 8.36 11.16 -4.01
C PHE A 139 7.92 10.73 -5.41
N HIS A 140 6.62 10.57 -5.63
CA HIS A 140 6.03 10.41 -6.94
C HIS A 140 5.81 11.78 -7.58
N GLY A 141 6.85 12.30 -8.23
CA GLY A 141 6.87 13.69 -8.73
C GLY A 141 5.82 13.97 -9.79
N VAL A 142 5.59 13.01 -10.68
CA VAL A 142 4.57 13.10 -11.74
C VAL A 142 3.86 11.77 -11.88
N ARG A 143 2.53 11.82 -11.81
CA ARG A 143 1.63 10.71 -12.09
C ARG A 143 0.59 11.12 -13.12
N PHE A 144 0.67 10.60 -14.31
CA PHE A 144 -0.38 10.69 -15.32
C PHE A 144 -1.41 9.61 -15.04
N PHE A 145 -2.68 9.94 -15.04
CA PHE A 145 -3.72 8.94 -14.88
C PHE A 145 -4.93 9.21 -15.74
N ALA A 146 -5.61 8.14 -16.12
CA ALA A 146 -6.93 8.17 -16.72
C ALA A 146 -7.77 7.02 -16.16
N GLY A 147 -9.05 7.26 -16.00
CA GLY A 147 -9.97 6.29 -15.45
C GLY A 147 -11.36 6.39 -16.05
N VAL A 148 -12.06 5.28 -16.01
CA VAL A 148 -13.46 5.17 -16.37
C VAL A 148 -14.20 4.39 -15.30
N THR A 149 -15.32 4.95 -14.84
CA THR A 149 -16.26 4.27 -13.95
C THR A 149 -17.61 4.22 -14.63
N GLY A 150 -18.23 3.07 -14.65
CA GLY A 150 -19.51 2.89 -15.30
C GLY A 150 -20.41 1.91 -14.59
N ASN A 151 -21.71 2.02 -14.89
CA ASN A 151 -22.75 1.09 -14.46
C ASN A 151 -23.36 0.45 -15.70
N PHE A 152 -23.28 -0.88 -15.80
CA PHE A 152 -24.03 -1.61 -16.84
C PHE A 152 -25.51 -1.71 -16.48
N THR A 153 -25.80 -1.88 -15.19
CA THR A 153 -27.12 -1.90 -14.59
C THR A 153 -27.07 -1.23 -13.22
N GLN A 154 -28.20 -1.17 -12.49
CA GLN A 154 -28.21 -0.70 -11.09
C GLN A 154 -27.45 -1.65 -10.15
N GLU A 155 -27.28 -2.90 -10.56
CA GLU A 155 -26.61 -3.96 -9.79
C GLU A 155 -25.16 -4.21 -10.21
N THR A 156 -24.74 -3.66 -11.35
CA THR A 156 -23.42 -3.98 -11.93
C THR A 156 -22.64 -2.71 -12.23
N SER A 157 -21.50 -2.55 -11.60
CA SER A 157 -20.58 -1.43 -11.85
C SER A 157 -19.16 -1.91 -12.13
N PHE A 158 -18.42 -1.10 -12.87
CA PHE A 158 -17.01 -1.31 -13.11
C PHE A 158 -16.22 -0.02 -12.97
N THR A 159 -14.96 -0.16 -12.63
CA THR A 159 -13.96 0.90 -12.69
C THR A 159 -12.73 0.34 -13.36
N ALA A 160 -12.17 1.08 -14.31
CA ALA A 160 -10.85 0.77 -14.87
C ALA A 160 -10.00 2.04 -14.82
N ARG A 161 -8.73 1.89 -14.44
CA ARG A 161 -7.79 3.01 -14.33
C ARG A 161 -6.42 2.59 -14.83
N VAL A 162 -5.77 3.50 -15.51
CA VAL A 162 -4.36 3.41 -15.87
C VAL A 162 -3.63 4.61 -15.27
N ALA A 163 -2.45 4.37 -14.74
CA ALA A 163 -1.57 5.43 -14.26
C ALA A 163 -0.12 5.13 -14.65
N TYR A 164 0.61 6.19 -14.95
CA TYR A 164 2.05 6.14 -15.19
C TYR A 164 2.73 7.08 -14.21
N ASN A 165 3.54 6.51 -13.34
CA ASN A 165 4.19 7.20 -12.24
C ASN A 165 5.68 7.36 -12.54
N VAL A 166 6.24 8.53 -12.27
CA VAL A 166 7.67 8.78 -12.16
C VAL A 166 7.97 9.05 -10.70
N PHE A 167 8.83 8.23 -10.11
CA PHE A 167 9.11 8.27 -8.68
C PHE A 167 10.60 8.40 -8.39
N HIS A 168 10.89 8.92 -7.21
CA HIS A 168 12.21 9.01 -6.60
C HIS A 168 12.17 8.41 -5.21
N ASP A 169 13.24 7.75 -4.81
CA ASP A 169 13.41 7.11 -3.50
C ASP A 169 12.26 6.13 -3.14
N GLU A 170 11.73 5.36 -4.11
CA GLU A 170 10.81 4.26 -3.78
C GLU A 170 11.57 3.14 -3.09
N HIS A 171 10.97 2.57 -2.05
CA HIS A 171 11.61 1.58 -1.22
C HIS A 171 11.37 0.14 -1.70
N PHE A 172 12.43 -0.69 -1.60
CA PHE A 172 12.43 -2.11 -1.94
C PHE A 172 13.09 -2.90 -0.81
N PHE A 173 12.45 -3.97 -0.37
CA PHE A 173 12.98 -4.82 0.69
C PHE A 173 13.97 -5.83 0.11
N VAL A 174 15.14 -5.95 0.74
CA VAL A 174 16.14 -6.95 0.38
C VAL A 174 16.62 -7.67 1.65
N ASN A 175 17.02 -8.92 1.53
CA ASN A 175 17.55 -9.64 2.66
C ASN A 175 18.93 -9.08 3.03
N ARG A 176 19.13 -8.85 4.30
CA ARG A 176 20.40 -8.37 4.85
C ARG A 176 21.32 -9.56 5.15
N THR A 177 22.55 -9.47 4.68
CA THR A 177 23.62 -10.39 5.06
C THR A 177 24.45 -9.80 6.18
N PHE A 178 24.83 -10.61 7.16
CA PHE A 178 25.84 -10.22 8.15
C PHE A 178 27.22 -10.37 7.54
N PHE A 179 28.05 -9.35 7.65
CA PHE A 179 29.41 -9.36 7.11
C PHE A 179 30.32 -10.31 7.86
N GLU A 180 31.28 -10.89 7.15
CA GLU A 180 32.39 -11.67 7.66
C GLU A 180 33.15 -10.83 8.72
N GLY A 181 33.31 -11.36 9.94
CA GLY A 181 33.96 -10.67 11.05
C GLY A 181 33.03 -10.20 12.18
N SER A 182 31.71 -10.32 12.02
CA SER A 182 30.77 -10.16 13.12
C SER A 182 30.80 -11.43 14.00
N PRO A 183 30.69 -11.34 15.33
CA PRO A 183 30.56 -12.53 16.19
C PRO A 183 29.32 -13.32 15.77
N GLY A 184 29.51 -14.58 15.36
CA GLY A 184 28.50 -15.45 14.76
C GLY A 184 28.53 -15.53 13.26
N ALA A 185 29.50 -14.93 12.56
CA ALA A 185 29.62 -14.89 11.10
C ALA A 185 29.96 -16.22 10.41
N ASP A 186 30.16 -17.30 11.17
CA ASP A 186 30.29 -18.65 10.60
C ASP A 186 28.99 -19.17 9.98
N GLU A 187 27.85 -18.49 10.26
CA GLU A 187 26.55 -18.77 9.65
C GLU A 187 26.00 -17.50 8.98
N VAL A 188 25.74 -17.56 7.68
CA VAL A 188 25.09 -16.48 6.93
C VAL A 188 23.62 -16.42 7.34
N HIS A 189 23.28 -15.48 8.20
CA HIS A 189 21.89 -15.25 8.59
C HIS A 189 21.23 -14.22 7.66
N ASN A 190 20.25 -14.66 6.85
CA ASN A 190 19.47 -13.83 5.91
C ASN A 190 18.04 -13.64 6.40
N ASN A 191 17.84 -13.56 7.72
CA ASN A 191 16.52 -13.51 8.33
C ASN A 191 16.03 -12.09 8.68
N MET A 192 16.79 -11.07 8.33
CA MET A 192 16.39 -9.67 8.48
C MET A 192 16.38 -8.99 7.12
N PHE A 193 15.64 -7.89 7.04
CA PHE A 193 15.53 -7.09 5.84
C PHE A 193 16.09 -5.70 6.04
N GLU A 194 16.74 -5.21 5.01
CA GLU A 194 17.07 -3.80 4.85
C GLU A 194 16.22 -3.22 3.72
N VAL A 195 16.27 -1.91 3.57
CA VAL A 195 15.55 -1.18 2.53
C VAL A 195 16.56 -0.56 1.59
N LEU A 196 16.42 -0.84 0.29
CA LEU A 196 17.07 -0.12 -0.77
C LEU A 196 16.09 0.87 -1.39
N TYR A 197 16.62 1.99 -1.82
CA TYR A 197 15.86 3.04 -2.51
C TYR A 197 16.31 3.13 -3.96
N ASP A 198 15.35 3.36 -4.85
CA ASP A 198 15.64 3.56 -6.27
C ASP A 198 14.66 4.54 -6.88
N ASP A 199 15.11 5.16 -7.95
CA ASP A 199 14.32 6.00 -8.82
C ASP A 199 13.77 5.15 -9.97
N GLY A 200 12.74 5.65 -10.64
CA GLY A 200 12.21 4.93 -11.78
C GLY A 200 10.82 5.33 -12.20
N ARG A 201 10.18 4.40 -12.88
CA ARG A 201 8.85 4.57 -13.46
C ARG A 201 8.02 3.33 -13.19
N MET A 202 6.71 3.54 -13.07
CA MET A 202 5.77 2.43 -12.86
C MET A 202 4.50 2.66 -13.67
N LEU A 203 4.16 1.68 -14.50
CA LEU A 203 2.83 1.56 -15.10
C LEU A 203 1.93 0.79 -14.15
N GLU A 204 0.81 1.40 -13.75
CA GLU A 204 -0.24 0.76 -12.96
C GLU A 204 -1.49 0.64 -13.82
N VAL A 205 -2.03 -0.56 -13.95
CA VAL A 205 -3.32 -0.82 -14.60
C VAL A 205 -4.21 -1.53 -13.61
N SER A 206 -5.34 -0.92 -13.25
CA SER A 206 -6.25 -1.48 -12.26
C SER A 206 -7.67 -1.57 -12.78
N GLY A 207 -8.38 -2.58 -12.30
CA GLY A 207 -9.79 -2.80 -12.59
C GLY A 207 -10.55 -3.28 -11.35
N GLU A 208 -11.79 -2.83 -11.24
CA GLU A 208 -12.73 -3.28 -10.24
C GLU A 208 -14.07 -3.58 -10.90
N PHE A 209 -14.65 -4.71 -10.56
CA PHE A 209 -15.98 -5.12 -11.02
C PHE A 209 -16.83 -5.52 -9.83
N LYS A 210 -17.97 -4.86 -9.66
CA LYS A 210 -18.96 -5.15 -8.63
C LYS A 210 -20.21 -5.68 -9.29
N LEU A 211 -20.71 -6.79 -8.76
CA LEU A 211 -21.95 -7.40 -9.19
C LEU A 211 -22.82 -7.73 -7.98
N ARG A 212 -24.02 -7.15 -7.92
CA ARG A 212 -25.07 -7.61 -7.03
C ARG A 212 -25.96 -8.58 -7.80
N PHE A 213 -25.65 -9.88 -7.65
CA PHE A 213 -26.37 -10.94 -8.36
C PHE A 213 -27.82 -11.06 -7.88
N SER A 214 -28.06 -10.81 -6.58
CA SER A 214 -29.40 -10.77 -5.98
C SER A 214 -29.37 -9.90 -4.72
N GLN A 215 -30.50 -9.73 -4.06
CA GLN A 215 -30.56 -9.06 -2.75
C GLN A 215 -29.74 -9.80 -1.67
N GLN A 216 -29.44 -11.07 -1.92
CA GLN A 216 -28.72 -11.95 -0.98
C GLN A 216 -27.24 -12.15 -1.36
N MET A 217 -26.84 -11.86 -2.61
CA MET A 217 -25.50 -12.21 -3.09
C MET A 217 -24.85 -11.05 -3.84
N ASP A 218 -23.69 -10.66 -3.38
CA ASP A 218 -22.81 -9.69 -4.02
C ASP A 218 -21.40 -10.25 -4.26
N MET A 219 -20.78 -9.77 -5.32
CA MET A 219 -19.43 -10.15 -5.73
C MET A 219 -18.60 -8.90 -6.02
N LEU A 220 -17.34 -8.98 -5.68
CA LEU A 220 -16.34 -7.97 -5.95
C LEU A 220 -15.10 -8.65 -6.54
N LEU A 221 -14.70 -8.22 -7.73
CA LEU A 221 -13.43 -8.59 -8.34
C LEU A 221 -12.57 -7.33 -8.47
N LYS A 222 -11.32 -7.41 -8.01
CA LYS A 222 -10.31 -6.36 -8.17
C LYS A 222 -9.06 -6.96 -8.78
N GLY A 223 -8.42 -6.23 -9.67
CA GLY A 223 -7.13 -6.60 -10.23
C GLY A 223 -6.26 -5.37 -10.40
N THR A 224 -4.96 -5.50 -10.14
CA THR A 224 -3.97 -4.46 -10.42
C THR A 224 -2.72 -5.13 -10.97
N TYR A 225 -2.20 -4.58 -12.06
CA TYR A 225 -0.92 -4.92 -12.66
C TYR A 225 0.05 -3.75 -12.46
N TYR A 226 1.31 -4.07 -12.18
CA TYR A 226 2.41 -3.13 -12.00
C TYR A 226 3.56 -3.47 -12.94
N GLY A 227 3.88 -2.58 -13.85
CA GLY A 227 5.08 -2.68 -14.70
C GLY A 227 6.14 -1.73 -14.17
N TRP A 228 7.17 -2.27 -13.54
CA TRP A 228 8.28 -1.52 -12.95
C TRP A 228 9.41 -1.33 -13.96
N ASP A 229 9.96 -0.12 -14.02
CA ASP A 229 11.17 0.25 -14.77
C ASP A 229 12.05 1.06 -13.82
N LEU A 230 13.10 0.45 -13.30
CA LEU A 230 13.97 0.95 -12.24
C LEU A 230 15.29 1.44 -12.84
N ASP A 231 15.85 2.50 -12.26
CA ASP A 231 17.06 3.11 -12.81
C ASP A 231 18.34 2.36 -12.40
N SER A 232 18.39 1.75 -11.21
CA SER A 232 19.59 1.09 -10.68
C SER A 232 19.35 -0.38 -10.31
N LEU A 233 18.19 -0.70 -9.75
CA LEU A 233 17.87 -2.07 -9.35
C LEU A 233 17.39 -2.89 -10.54
N GLU A 234 17.84 -4.14 -10.65
CA GLU A 234 17.42 -5.07 -11.71
C GLU A 234 15.95 -5.49 -11.55
N HIS A 235 15.45 -5.57 -10.32
CA HIS A 235 14.09 -6.02 -10.00
C HIS A 235 13.45 -5.18 -8.91
N ALA A 236 12.13 -5.04 -8.97
CA ALA A 236 11.33 -4.47 -7.88
C ALA A 236 11.17 -5.51 -6.75
N TYR A 237 12.25 -5.65 -5.95
CA TYR A 237 12.35 -6.71 -4.95
C TYR A 237 11.17 -6.71 -3.97
N HIS A 238 10.58 -7.89 -3.76
CA HIS A 238 9.39 -8.16 -2.96
C HIS A 238 8.11 -7.42 -3.38
N LYS A 239 8.15 -6.56 -4.40
CA LYS A 239 6.95 -5.95 -4.99
C LYS A 239 6.36 -6.92 -6.05
N PRO A 240 5.06 -7.21 -6.02
CA PRO A 240 4.44 -8.08 -7.01
C PRO A 240 4.19 -7.33 -8.31
N ASP A 241 4.22 -8.05 -9.41
CA ASP A 241 3.80 -7.58 -10.72
C ASP A 241 2.27 -7.53 -10.89
N MET A 242 1.54 -8.34 -10.09
CA MET A 242 0.08 -8.42 -10.15
C MET A 242 -0.53 -8.72 -8.79
N LYS A 243 -1.70 -8.12 -8.53
CA LYS A 243 -2.58 -8.45 -7.40
C LYS A 243 -3.99 -8.67 -7.92
N VAL A 244 -4.63 -9.79 -7.53
CA VAL A 244 -6.04 -10.03 -7.84
C VAL A 244 -6.76 -10.45 -6.57
N GLY A 245 -7.90 -9.82 -6.30
CA GLY A 245 -8.77 -10.14 -5.19
C GLY A 245 -10.18 -10.42 -5.70
N PHE A 246 -10.75 -11.54 -5.30
CA PHE A 246 -12.16 -11.85 -5.50
C PHE A 246 -12.82 -12.04 -4.13
N ARG A 247 -13.99 -11.48 -3.96
CA ARG A 247 -14.82 -11.68 -2.77
C ARG A 247 -16.27 -11.88 -3.17
N MET A 248 -16.90 -12.88 -2.61
CA MET A 248 -18.32 -13.15 -2.69
C MET A 248 -18.91 -13.15 -1.29
N ASN A 249 -19.99 -12.44 -1.08
CA ASN A 249 -20.78 -12.47 0.14
C ASN A 249 -22.17 -13.04 -0.20
N TYR A 250 -22.64 -13.96 0.64
CA TYR A 250 -23.96 -14.57 0.51
C TYR A 250 -24.71 -14.49 1.84
N ARG A 251 -25.84 -13.80 1.83
CA ARG A 251 -26.75 -13.68 2.95
C ARG A 251 -27.85 -14.72 2.79
N TYR A 252 -27.76 -15.80 3.54
CA TYR A 252 -28.78 -16.86 3.50
C TYR A 252 -30.12 -16.34 4.02
N ASP A 253 -30.11 -15.68 5.20
CA ASP A 253 -31.22 -14.99 5.83
C ASP A 253 -30.73 -13.77 6.65
N GLU A 254 -31.57 -13.25 7.53
CA GLU A 254 -31.21 -12.11 8.39
C GLU A 254 -30.17 -12.47 9.46
N ALA A 255 -30.06 -13.75 9.81
CA ALA A 255 -29.19 -14.24 10.86
C ALA A 255 -27.88 -14.84 10.33
N LEU A 256 -27.90 -15.48 9.16
CA LEU A 256 -26.78 -16.27 8.65
C LEU A 256 -26.23 -15.72 7.34
N SER A 257 -24.95 -15.46 7.31
CA SER A 257 -24.21 -15.03 6.12
C SER A 257 -22.89 -15.79 5.94
N PHE A 258 -22.46 -15.90 4.70
CA PHE A 258 -21.23 -16.57 4.31
C PHE A 258 -20.39 -15.62 3.45
N PHE A 259 -19.08 -15.82 3.45
CA PHE A 259 -18.22 -15.23 2.45
C PHE A 259 -17.22 -16.26 1.91
N ALA A 260 -16.82 -16.05 0.66
CA ALA A 260 -15.69 -16.71 0.04
C ALA A 260 -14.76 -15.66 -0.54
N GLY A 261 -13.46 -15.85 -0.41
CA GLY A 261 -12.45 -14.93 -0.90
C GLY A 261 -11.29 -15.67 -1.57
N ILE A 262 -10.75 -15.05 -2.62
CA ILE A 262 -9.53 -15.49 -3.29
C ILE A 262 -8.61 -14.28 -3.37
N ASN A 263 -7.38 -14.43 -2.89
CA ASN A 263 -6.32 -13.45 -3.09
C ASN A 263 -5.18 -14.10 -3.87
N LEU A 264 -4.82 -13.46 -4.97
CA LEU A 264 -3.68 -13.83 -5.78
C LEU A 264 -2.66 -12.71 -5.72
N LEU A 265 -1.42 -13.05 -5.42
CA LEU A 265 -0.26 -12.17 -5.50
C LEU A 265 0.69 -12.77 -6.53
N GLY A 266 1.07 -11.99 -7.54
CA GLY A 266 1.99 -12.41 -8.60
C GLY A 266 3.36 -12.84 -8.09
N SER A 267 4.18 -13.34 -8.98
CA SER A 267 5.57 -13.67 -8.68
C SER A 267 6.33 -12.41 -8.25
N ARG A 268 7.37 -12.60 -7.47
CA ARG A 268 8.24 -11.54 -6.95
C ARG A 268 9.68 -12.02 -6.97
N MET A 269 10.62 -11.10 -7.03
CA MET A 269 12.03 -11.41 -6.84
C MET A 269 12.45 -10.99 -5.43
N ALA A 270 13.27 -11.79 -4.78
CA ALA A 270 13.96 -11.45 -3.53
C ALA A 270 15.45 -11.29 -3.82
N LYS A 271 16.08 -10.25 -3.30
CA LYS A 271 17.53 -10.12 -3.32
C LYS A 271 18.09 -10.74 -2.04
N VAL A 272 18.94 -11.74 -2.23
CA VAL A 272 19.53 -12.53 -1.13
C VAL A 272 21.04 -12.63 -1.39
N PRO A 273 21.84 -11.68 -0.93
CA PRO A 273 23.26 -11.67 -1.16
C PRO A 273 23.94 -12.93 -0.57
N GLY A 274 24.98 -13.43 -1.23
CA GLY A 274 25.81 -14.54 -0.75
C GLY A 274 25.21 -15.93 -0.92
N LEU A 275 24.31 -16.13 -1.88
CA LEU A 275 23.84 -17.48 -2.25
C LEU A 275 24.97 -18.31 -2.84
N GLU A 276 25.00 -19.62 -2.54
CA GLU A 276 26.04 -20.57 -3.00
C GLU A 276 26.15 -20.67 -4.53
N ASN A 277 25.09 -20.39 -5.26
CA ASN A 277 25.06 -20.42 -6.74
C ASN A 277 25.62 -19.14 -7.40
N GLY A 278 26.01 -18.13 -6.61
CA GLY A 278 26.51 -16.85 -7.13
C GLY A 278 25.41 -15.95 -7.74
N GLU A 279 24.13 -16.31 -7.63
CA GLU A 279 23.00 -15.49 -8.01
C GLU A 279 22.52 -14.73 -6.77
N ASP A 280 22.32 -13.42 -6.90
CA ASP A 280 21.81 -12.58 -5.80
C ASP A 280 20.28 -12.48 -5.80
N ALA A 281 19.58 -13.05 -6.81
CA ALA A 281 18.14 -12.93 -6.96
C ALA A 281 17.44 -14.30 -6.95
N VAL A 282 16.37 -14.41 -6.15
CA VAL A 282 15.54 -15.62 -6.00
C VAL A 282 14.10 -15.32 -6.35
N ALA A 283 13.51 -16.15 -7.21
CA ALA A 283 12.10 -16.04 -7.54
C ALA A 283 11.20 -16.58 -6.41
N LEU A 284 10.34 -15.73 -5.88
CA LEU A 284 9.25 -16.09 -4.98
C LEU A 284 8.01 -16.43 -5.81
N LYS A 285 7.50 -17.64 -5.64
CA LYS A 285 6.33 -18.14 -6.37
C LYS A 285 5.10 -17.27 -6.09
N ALA A 286 4.19 -17.22 -7.06
CA ALA A 286 2.88 -16.60 -6.89
C ALA A 286 2.12 -17.22 -5.70
N VAL A 287 1.35 -16.39 -5.02
CA VAL A 287 0.54 -16.76 -3.87
C VAL A 287 -0.90 -16.94 -4.30
N TYR A 288 -1.51 -18.04 -3.87
CA TYR A 288 -2.93 -18.30 -4.04
C TYR A 288 -3.50 -18.56 -2.64
N ASP A 289 -4.36 -17.66 -2.16
CA ASP A 289 -4.93 -17.73 -0.83
C ASP A 289 -6.46 -17.77 -0.94
N PHE A 290 -7.06 -18.89 -0.51
CA PHE A 290 -8.50 -19.12 -0.50
C PHE A 290 -9.02 -19.07 0.92
N ASN A 291 -10.05 -18.26 1.13
CA ASN A 291 -10.63 -17.99 2.43
C ASN A 291 -12.14 -18.20 2.40
N LEU A 292 -12.67 -18.81 3.44
CA LEU A 292 -14.10 -19.04 3.64
C LEU A 292 -14.49 -18.58 5.04
N GLY A 293 -15.70 -18.08 5.19
CA GLY A 293 -16.20 -17.75 6.51
C GLY A 293 -17.72 -17.71 6.57
N ALA A 294 -18.19 -17.81 7.79
CA ALA A 294 -19.60 -17.71 8.13
C ALA A 294 -19.78 -16.80 9.35
N GLN A 295 -20.88 -16.11 9.38
CA GLN A 295 -21.31 -15.26 10.48
C GLN A 295 -22.75 -15.58 10.82
N TYR A 296 -23.01 -15.79 12.12
CA TYR A 296 -24.34 -16.06 12.64
C TYR A 296 -24.72 -15.05 13.70
N ARG A 297 -25.79 -14.30 13.45
CA ARG A 297 -26.38 -13.34 14.38
C ARG A 297 -27.50 -14.04 15.13
N LEU A 298 -27.25 -14.41 16.37
CA LEU A 298 -28.27 -15.06 17.22
C LEU A 298 -29.42 -14.10 17.57
N ASN A 299 -29.08 -12.84 17.85
CA ASN A 299 -30.01 -11.74 18.11
C ASN A 299 -29.32 -10.40 17.94
N SER A 300 -29.94 -9.28 18.35
CA SER A 300 -29.35 -7.94 18.26
C SER A 300 -28.07 -7.75 19.06
N ARG A 301 -27.79 -8.60 20.04
CA ARG A 301 -26.64 -8.48 20.93
C ARG A 301 -25.53 -9.46 20.66
N TRP A 302 -25.84 -10.68 20.18
CA TRP A 302 -24.88 -11.74 20.03
C TRP A 302 -24.62 -12.05 18.55
N ASN A 303 -23.36 -12.07 18.18
CA ASN A 303 -22.88 -12.43 16.86
C ASN A 303 -21.71 -13.42 16.98
N PHE A 304 -21.75 -14.50 16.22
CA PHE A 304 -20.70 -15.52 16.15
C PHE A 304 -20.09 -15.52 14.77
N PHE A 305 -18.80 -15.73 14.66
CA PHE A 305 -18.16 -15.92 13.38
C PHE A 305 -17.13 -17.03 13.40
N GLY A 306 -16.94 -17.66 12.25
CA GLY A 306 -15.89 -18.64 12.00
C GLY A 306 -15.28 -18.39 10.62
N GLU A 307 -13.98 -18.52 10.52
CA GLU A 307 -13.23 -18.34 9.28
C GLU A 307 -12.18 -19.43 9.13
N LEU A 308 -12.00 -19.90 7.90
CA LEU A 308 -10.92 -20.76 7.45
C LEU A 308 -10.12 -20.01 6.41
N ASN A 309 -8.83 -19.83 6.66
CA ASN A 309 -7.90 -19.14 5.78
C ASN A 309 -6.92 -20.14 5.17
N ASN A 310 -6.46 -19.81 3.96
CA ASN A 310 -5.58 -20.65 3.17
C ASN A 310 -6.08 -22.11 3.07
N VAL A 311 -7.35 -22.29 2.68
CA VAL A 311 -8.05 -23.60 2.66
C VAL A 311 -7.33 -24.63 1.80
N ILE A 312 -6.61 -24.21 0.78
CA ILE A 312 -5.81 -25.10 -0.07
C ILE A 312 -4.46 -25.50 0.54
N ALA A 313 -4.18 -25.03 1.78
CA ALA A 313 -2.95 -25.31 2.51
C ALA A 313 -1.65 -24.98 1.75
N SER A 314 -1.69 -23.98 0.87
CA SER A 314 -0.52 -23.56 0.12
C SER A 314 0.50 -22.91 1.06
N ARG A 315 1.71 -23.45 1.06
CA ARG A 315 2.84 -22.83 1.76
C ARG A 315 3.59 -21.92 0.78
N TYR A 316 3.60 -20.65 1.07
CA TYR A 316 4.29 -19.64 0.26
C TYR A 316 5.11 -18.72 1.16
N ASN A 317 6.16 -18.14 0.60
CA ASN A 317 6.94 -17.13 1.28
C ASN A 317 6.36 -15.75 0.88
N ARG A 318 5.79 -15.02 1.84
CA ARG A 318 5.47 -13.61 1.63
C ARG A 318 6.76 -12.79 1.56
N TRP A 319 7.67 -13.09 2.45
CA TRP A 319 9.03 -12.58 2.53
C TRP A 319 9.98 -13.78 2.42
N TYR A 320 11.11 -13.63 1.74
CA TYR A 320 12.08 -14.72 1.64
C TYR A 320 12.51 -15.19 3.03
N GLY A 321 12.52 -16.48 3.28
CA GLY A 321 12.82 -17.07 4.58
C GLY A 321 11.64 -17.14 5.56
N TYR A 322 10.47 -16.54 5.23
CA TYR A 322 9.30 -16.51 6.09
C TYR A 322 8.09 -17.19 5.43
N PRO A 323 7.98 -18.51 5.60
CA PRO A 323 6.85 -19.26 5.05
C PRO A 323 5.54 -18.90 5.75
N SER A 324 4.46 -18.81 4.98
CA SER A 324 3.11 -18.64 5.51
C SER A 324 2.67 -19.87 6.31
N PHE A 325 1.69 -19.66 7.21
CA PHE A 325 0.95 -20.78 7.77
C PHE A 325 0.20 -21.52 6.66
N GLY A 326 0.06 -22.84 6.80
CA GLY A 326 -0.86 -23.63 6.00
C GLY A 326 -2.31 -23.24 6.32
N ILE A 327 -3.24 -24.20 6.18
CA ILE A 327 -4.62 -23.97 6.61
C ILE A 327 -4.66 -23.51 8.06
N ASN A 328 -5.40 -22.44 8.31
CA ASN A 328 -5.61 -21.94 9.66
C ASN A 328 -7.05 -21.43 9.79
N GLY A 329 -7.54 -21.36 11.01
CA GLY A 329 -8.89 -20.91 11.29
C GLY A 329 -8.97 -20.03 12.52
N ARG A 330 -9.99 -19.21 12.56
CA ARG A 330 -10.35 -18.42 13.73
C ARG A 330 -11.85 -18.47 13.96
N VAL A 331 -12.22 -18.43 15.22
CA VAL A 331 -13.62 -18.29 15.65
C VAL A 331 -13.72 -17.18 16.67
N GLY A 332 -14.85 -16.53 16.73
CA GLY A 332 -15.06 -15.47 17.70
C GLY A 332 -16.53 -15.18 17.96
N VAL A 333 -16.75 -14.41 19.01
CA VAL A 333 -18.04 -13.94 19.43
C VAL A 333 -18.01 -12.44 19.65
N GLY A 334 -19.01 -11.73 19.12
CA GLY A 334 -19.24 -10.32 19.36
C GLY A 334 -20.46 -10.12 20.23
N TYR A 335 -20.37 -9.18 21.16
CA TYR A 335 -21.49 -8.73 21.99
C TYR A 335 -21.67 -7.23 21.88
N SER A 336 -22.92 -6.80 21.60
CA SER A 336 -23.29 -5.38 21.53
C SER A 336 -24.14 -5.02 22.76
N PHE A 337 -23.77 -3.95 23.44
CA PHE A 337 -24.44 -3.45 24.65
C PHE A 337 -25.71 -2.66 24.34
#